data_2328705b2dffb0c1f425b2c44ce874c3
#
_entry.id   2328705b2dffb0c1f425b2c44ce874c3
#
_cell.length_a   1.000
_cell.length_b   1.000
_cell.length_c   1.000
_cell.angle_alpha   90.00
_cell.angle_beta   90.00
_cell.angle_gamma   90.00
#
_symmetry.space_group_name_H-M   'P 1'
#
loop_
_entity.id
_entity.type
_entity.pdbx_description
1 polymer ?
#
loop_
_entity_poly.entity_id
_entity_poly.type
_entity_poly.pdbx_seq_one_letter_code
_entity_poly.pdbx_strand_id
1 'polypeptide(L)'
;LPEAAEDPLILEITSANAYPTASIAVVGQADHENLRQQAYNLEKALERIQGVDRVDTIGLRDPEIQVAVDPVKLQALKLTPGQVADTVALFFRDVAAGESRIGERDWLVRLVGSDADPASLANRPIIGSGGEVTIDEVASVTRAREKADMMTRYDGKPAVLFAVFK
;
A
#
# COMPACT_ATOMS: atom_id res chain seq x y z
N LEU A 1 6.30 2.10 -22.03
CA LEU A 1 6.95 1.74 -20.77
C LEU A 1 6.53 0.32 -20.42
N PRO A 2 7.40 -0.52 -19.79
CA PRO A 2 7.01 -1.83 -19.30
C PRO A 2 5.84 -1.70 -18.31
N GLU A 3 4.93 -2.66 -18.30
CA GLU A 3 3.73 -2.68 -17.43
C GLU A 3 4.06 -2.60 -15.92
N ALA A 4 5.31 -2.93 -15.56
CA ALA A 4 5.84 -2.87 -14.20
C ALA A 4 6.62 -1.58 -13.87
N ALA A 5 6.64 -0.59 -14.76
CA ALA A 5 7.30 0.67 -14.49
C ALA A 5 6.35 1.60 -13.74
N GLU A 6 6.78 2.07 -12.58
CA GLU A 6 6.09 3.17 -11.87
C GLU A 6 6.09 4.43 -12.74
N ASP A 7 5.08 5.26 -12.56
CA ASP A 7 4.98 6.54 -13.26
C ASP A 7 6.21 7.40 -12.94
N PRO A 8 6.85 8.01 -13.94
CA PRO A 8 8.03 8.82 -13.72
C PRO A 8 7.68 10.06 -12.89
N LEU A 9 8.38 10.25 -11.77
CA LEU A 9 8.31 11.47 -11.00
C LEU A 9 9.22 12.52 -11.65
N ILE A 10 8.61 13.54 -12.25
CA ILE A 10 9.34 14.66 -12.83
C ILE A 10 9.32 15.82 -11.85
N LEU A 11 10.49 16.16 -11.28
CA LEU A 11 10.66 17.27 -10.37
C LEU A 11 11.44 18.38 -11.06
N GLU A 12 10.86 19.58 -11.18
CA GLU A 12 11.57 20.77 -11.55
C GLU A 12 12.14 21.42 -10.29
N ILE A 13 13.46 21.38 -10.13
CA ILE A 13 14.14 21.98 -8.97
C ILE A 13 14.57 23.39 -9.32
N THR A 14 13.96 24.36 -8.67
CA THR A 14 14.31 25.79 -8.77
C THR A 14 14.91 26.25 -7.45
N SER A 15 15.51 27.44 -7.42
CA SER A 15 16.01 28.05 -6.18
C SER A 15 14.88 28.32 -5.17
N ALA A 16 13.63 28.41 -5.62
CA ALA A 16 12.48 28.65 -4.76
C ALA A 16 11.98 27.37 -4.06
N ASN A 17 12.13 26.19 -4.68
CA ASN A 17 11.65 24.92 -4.15
C ASN A 17 12.76 23.94 -3.77
N ALA A 18 14.04 24.39 -3.76
CA ALA A 18 15.18 23.57 -3.34
C ALA A 18 15.25 23.35 -1.83
N TYR A 19 14.67 24.27 -1.05
CA TYR A 19 14.65 24.21 0.42
C TYR A 19 13.20 24.26 0.93
N PRO A 20 12.89 23.53 2.01
CA PRO A 20 11.56 23.60 2.58
C PRO A 20 11.28 24.99 3.17
N THR A 21 10.15 25.55 2.83
CA THR A 21 9.65 26.82 3.40
C THR A 21 9.22 26.65 4.86
N ALA A 22 8.72 25.45 5.21
CA ALA A 22 8.35 25.11 6.56
C ALA A 22 8.67 23.63 6.85
N SER A 23 9.03 23.34 8.09
CA SER A 23 9.16 21.97 8.58
C SER A 23 8.23 21.77 9.77
N ILE A 24 7.38 20.76 9.71
CA ILE A 24 6.38 20.44 10.74
C ILE A 24 6.70 19.06 11.31
N ALA A 25 6.75 18.94 12.62
CA ALA A 25 6.90 17.68 13.32
C ALA A 25 5.60 17.32 14.05
N VAL A 26 5.01 16.18 13.72
CA VAL A 26 3.90 15.59 14.47
C VAL A 26 4.48 14.53 15.38
N VAL A 27 4.43 14.77 16.69
CA VAL A 27 5.10 13.96 17.71
C VAL A 27 4.10 13.01 18.36
N GLY A 28 4.45 11.73 18.45
CA GLY A 28 3.60 10.73 19.10
C GLY A 28 4.18 9.32 18.92
N GLN A 29 3.35 8.30 19.12
CA GLN A 29 3.72 6.93 18.81
C GLN A 29 3.48 6.70 17.30
N ALA A 30 4.55 6.75 16.50
CA ALA A 30 4.47 6.68 15.03
C ALA A 30 3.82 5.38 14.50
N ASP A 31 3.78 4.32 15.29
CA ASP A 31 3.11 3.06 14.97
C ASP A 31 1.62 3.05 15.33
N HIS A 32 1.12 4.12 15.91
CA HIS A 32 -0.29 4.22 16.29
C HIS A 32 -1.13 4.61 15.05
N GLU A 33 -2.17 3.84 14.76
CA GLU A 33 -3.04 4.08 13.59
C GLU A 33 -3.64 5.50 13.60
N ASN A 34 -4.04 5.99 14.77
CA ASN A 34 -4.59 7.34 14.90
C ASN A 34 -3.59 8.43 14.51
N LEU A 35 -2.31 8.28 14.91
CA LEU A 35 -1.27 9.24 14.53
C LEU A 35 -1.00 9.20 13.03
N ARG A 36 -0.94 7.99 12.46
CA ARG A 36 -0.78 7.81 11.03
C ARG A 36 -1.92 8.48 10.25
N GLN A 37 -3.15 8.24 10.66
CA GLN A 37 -4.32 8.85 10.01
C GLN A 37 -4.32 10.37 10.13
N GLN A 38 -3.93 10.91 11.29
CA GLN A 38 -3.79 12.35 11.48
C GLN A 38 -2.66 12.93 10.62
N ALA A 39 -1.52 12.25 10.56
CA ALA A 39 -0.39 12.65 9.72
C ALA A 39 -0.77 12.64 8.24
N TYR A 40 -1.43 11.59 7.76
CA TYR A 40 -1.93 11.50 6.39
C TYR A 40 -2.94 12.62 6.06
N ASN A 41 -3.89 12.88 6.97
CA ASN A 41 -4.86 13.96 6.78
C ASN A 41 -4.17 15.34 6.76
N LEU A 42 -3.14 15.53 7.59
CA LEU A 42 -2.34 16.76 7.60
C LEU A 42 -1.58 16.93 6.29
N GLU A 43 -0.93 15.88 5.80
CA GLU A 43 -0.25 15.90 4.50
C GLU A 43 -1.19 16.36 3.39
N LYS A 44 -2.36 15.71 3.28
CA LYS A 44 -3.37 16.08 2.27
C LYS A 44 -3.96 17.48 2.48
N ALA A 45 -3.99 17.97 3.70
CA ALA A 45 -4.39 19.35 3.98
C ALA A 45 -3.32 20.36 3.55
N LEU A 46 -2.04 20.04 3.79
CA LEU A 46 -0.91 20.88 3.39
C LEU A 46 -0.78 20.97 1.87
N GLU A 47 -0.92 19.85 1.16
CA GLU A 47 -0.89 19.81 -0.32
C GLU A 47 -1.97 20.68 -0.98
N ARG A 48 -3.09 20.91 -0.30
CA ARG A 48 -4.20 21.75 -0.81
C ARG A 48 -4.02 23.25 -0.59
N ILE A 49 -3.01 23.66 0.17
CA ILE A 49 -2.76 25.07 0.45
C ILE A 49 -2.22 25.73 -0.84
N GLN A 50 -2.86 26.79 -1.27
CA GLN A 50 -2.41 27.56 -2.42
C GLN A 50 -0.98 28.08 -2.21
N GLY A 51 -0.11 27.75 -3.14
CA GLY A 51 1.31 28.13 -3.09
C GLY A 51 2.21 27.05 -2.43
N VAL A 52 1.66 25.91 -2.04
CA VAL A 52 2.43 24.71 -1.73
C VAL A 52 2.62 23.94 -3.03
N ASP A 53 3.87 23.68 -3.36
CA ASP A 53 4.27 22.89 -4.54
C ASP A 53 4.33 21.39 -4.19
N ARG A 54 4.96 21.09 -3.06
CA ARG A 54 5.21 19.70 -2.62
C ARG A 54 5.28 19.60 -1.12
N VAL A 55 4.87 18.44 -0.59
CA VAL A 55 5.06 18.05 0.81
C VAL A 55 5.80 16.72 0.84
N ASP A 56 7.01 16.71 1.38
CA ASP A 56 7.77 15.49 1.59
C ASP A 56 7.55 15.00 3.02
N THR A 57 7.17 13.75 3.19
CA THR A 57 6.86 13.16 4.49
C THR A 57 7.90 12.11 4.85
N ILE A 58 8.45 12.20 6.07
CA ILE A 58 9.44 11.25 6.59
C ILE A 58 8.93 10.65 7.90
N GLY A 59 9.02 9.32 8.02
CA GLY A 59 8.59 8.59 9.23
C GLY A 59 7.13 8.17 9.23
N LEU A 60 6.38 8.43 8.16
CA LEU A 60 5.07 7.85 7.93
C LEU A 60 5.26 6.48 7.26
N ARG A 61 4.75 5.45 7.92
CA ARG A 61 4.84 4.07 7.41
C ARG A 61 3.50 3.65 6.84
N ASP A 62 3.50 3.26 5.58
CA ASP A 62 2.29 2.82 4.92
C ASP A 62 1.78 1.48 5.48
N PRO A 63 0.46 1.28 5.52
CA PRO A 63 -0.10 0.00 5.89
C PRO A 63 0.20 -1.03 4.80
N GLU A 64 0.60 -2.23 5.21
CA GLU A 64 0.79 -3.36 4.33
C GLU A 64 0.03 -4.58 4.83
N ILE A 65 -0.24 -5.53 3.94
CA ILE A 65 -0.69 -6.88 4.30
C ILE A 65 0.51 -7.81 4.13
N GLN A 66 0.96 -8.37 5.24
CA GLN A 66 2.05 -9.32 5.24
C GLN A 66 1.52 -10.74 5.16
N VAL A 67 1.96 -11.48 4.14
CA VAL A 67 1.67 -12.89 3.93
C VAL A 67 2.93 -13.70 4.20
N ALA A 68 3.01 -14.32 5.39
CA ALA A 68 4.16 -15.13 5.78
C ALA A 68 3.86 -16.62 5.54
N VAL A 69 4.47 -17.19 4.52
CA VAL A 69 4.26 -18.58 4.13
C VAL A 69 5.00 -19.56 5.04
N ASP A 70 4.39 -20.72 5.32
CA ASP A 70 4.99 -21.84 6.03
C ASP A 70 5.59 -22.85 5.03
N PRO A 71 6.93 -22.95 4.94
CA PRO A 71 7.57 -23.85 3.97
C PRO A 71 7.22 -25.33 4.17
N VAL A 72 6.97 -25.75 5.41
CA VAL A 72 6.66 -27.15 5.73
C VAL A 72 5.27 -27.50 5.23
N LYS A 73 4.30 -26.61 5.44
CA LYS A 73 2.93 -26.79 4.96
C LYS A 73 2.87 -26.73 3.42
N LEU A 74 3.61 -25.80 2.79
CA LEU A 74 3.71 -25.74 1.33
C LEU A 74 4.23 -27.05 0.75
N GLN A 75 5.29 -27.59 1.33
CA GLN A 75 5.87 -28.86 0.87
C GLN A 75 4.88 -30.04 1.04
N ALA A 76 4.20 -30.12 2.20
CA ALA A 76 3.23 -31.18 2.46
C ALA A 76 2.05 -31.16 1.45
N LEU A 77 1.62 -29.99 1.04
CA LEU A 77 0.52 -29.78 0.09
C LEU A 77 1.00 -29.66 -1.36
N LYS A 78 2.29 -29.85 -1.61
CA LYS A 78 2.91 -29.73 -2.95
C LYS A 78 2.64 -28.41 -3.64
N LEU A 79 2.61 -27.34 -2.84
CA LEU A 79 2.46 -25.97 -3.31
C LEU A 79 3.82 -25.27 -3.38
N THR A 80 3.92 -24.31 -4.27
CA THR A 80 5.09 -23.45 -4.40
C THR A 80 4.80 -22.04 -3.84
N PRO A 81 5.80 -21.31 -3.33
CA PRO A 81 5.61 -19.91 -2.94
C PRO A 81 5.08 -19.04 -4.10
N GLY A 82 5.42 -19.36 -5.35
CA GLY A 82 4.93 -18.67 -6.53
C GLY A 82 3.41 -18.76 -6.67
N GLN A 83 2.82 -19.94 -6.46
CA GLN A 83 1.36 -20.10 -6.52
C GLN A 83 0.63 -19.25 -5.47
N VAL A 84 1.21 -19.13 -4.26
CA VAL A 84 0.66 -18.22 -3.24
C VAL A 84 0.77 -16.77 -3.70
N ALA A 85 1.94 -16.37 -4.22
CA ALA A 85 2.17 -15.01 -4.72
C ALA A 85 1.23 -14.65 -5.87
N ASP A 86 1.03 -15.57 -6.83
CA ASP A 86 0.12 -15.38 -7.96
C ASP A 86 -1.34 -15.22 -7.48
N THR A 87 -1.76 -16.01 -6.48
CA THR A 87 -3.10 -15.89 -5.90
C THR A 87 -3.29 -14.53 -5.21
N VAL A 88 -2.29 -14.08 -4.45
CA VAL A 88 -2.30 -12.76 -3.81
C VAL A 88 -2.33 -11.64 -4.86
N ALA A 89 -1.50 -11.73 -5.90
CA ALA A 89 -1.46 -10.73 -6.97
C ALA A 89 -2.80 -10.64 -7.73
N LEU A 90 -3.45 -11.77 -7.98
CA LEU A 90 -4.76 -11.79 -8.62
C LEU A 90 -5.86 -11.18 -7.74
N PHE A 91 -5.75 -11.32 -6.43
CA PHE A 91 -6.71 -10.73 -5.48
C PHE A 91 -6.70 -9.20 -5.50
N PHE A 92 -5.54 -8.59 -5.68
CA PHE A 92 -5.38 -7.13 -5.74
C PHE A 92 -5.46 -6.56 -7.15
N ARG A 93 -5.68 -7.40 -8.15
CA ARG A 93 -5.71 -6.96 -9.54
C ARG A 93 -7.10 -6.50 -9.95
N ASP A 94 -7.18 -5.27 -10.44
CA ASP A 94 -8.34 -4.78 -11.14
C ASP A 94 -8.40 -5.41 -12.55
N VAL A 95 -9.50 -6.06 -12.88
CA VAL A 95 -9.70 -6.66 -14.20
C VAL A 95 -10.84 -5.95 -14.92
N ALA A 96 -10.55 -5.37 -16.09
CA ALA A 96 -11.58 -4.92 -16.99
C ALA A 96 -12.33 -6.14 -17.56
N ALA A 97 -13.58 -6.32 -17.18
CA ALA A 97 -14.40 -7.46 -17.64
C ALA A 97 -15.11 -7.21 -18.97
N GLY A 98 -14.73 -6.11 -19.67
CA GLY A 98 -15.25 -5.75 -20.98
C GLY A 98 -16.44 -4.80 -20.92
N GLU A 99 -17.03 -4.58 -22.09
CA GLU A 99 -18.23 -3.75 -22.29
C GLU A 99 -19.45 -4.65 -22.46
N SER A 100 -20.53 -4.32 -21.78
CA SER A 100 -21.81 -5.00 -21.94
C SER A 100 -22.89 -3.99 -22.29
N ARG A 101 -23.66 -4.28 -23.34
CA ARG A 101 -24.80 -3.47 -23.71
C ARG A 101 -26.05 -3.95 -22.97
N ILE A 102 -26.59 -3.09 -22.12
CA ILE A 102 -27.83 -3.32 -21.39
C ILE A 102 -28.86 -2.26 -21.80
N GLY A 103 -29.84 -2.65 -22.61
CA GLY A 103 -30.77 -1.71 -23.24
C GLY A 103 -30.08 -0.84 -24.31
N GLU A 104 -30.27 0.47 -24.22
CA GLU A 104 -29.64 1.44 -25.14
C GLU A 104 -28.32 2.04 -24.65
N ARG A 105 -27.77 1.53 -23.53
CA ARG A 105 -26.55 2.04 -22.91
C ARG A 105 -25.45 0.99 -22.89
N ASP A 106 -24.25 1.42 -23.20
CA ASP A 106 -23.04 0.63 -23.04
C ASP A 106 -22.50 0.79 -21.61
N TRP A 107 -22.26 -0.32 -20.93
CA TRP A 107 -21.73 -0.38 -19.57
C TRP A 107 -20.33 -0.97 -19.58
N LEU A 108 -19.38 -0.24 -19.03
CA LEU A 108 -18.05 -0.78 -18.74
C LEU A 108 -18.13 -1.58 -17.44
N VAL A 109 -17.87 -2.87 -17.53
CA VAL A 109 -17.82 -3.76 -16.37
C VAL A 109 -16.37 -3.86 -15.91
N ARG A 110 -16.11 -3.47 -14.67
CA ARG A 110 -14.82 -3.56 -14.02
C ARG A 110 -14.93 -4.39 -12.77
N LEU A 111 -14.10 -5.43 -12.68
CA LEU A 111 -13.91 -6.17 -11.43
C LEU A 111 -12.87 -5.44 -10.60
N VAL A 112 -13.29 -4.89 -9.46
CA VAL A 112 -12.39 -4.19 -8.53
C VAL A 112 -11.91 -5.19 -7.49
N GLY A 113 -10.62 -5.48 -7.50
CA GLY A 113 -9.97 -6.48 -6.65
C GLY A 113 -9.35 -5.90 -5.37
N SER A 114 -9.85 -4.77 -4.85
CA SER A 114 -9.22 -4.11 -3.70
C SER A 114 -10.04 -4.24 -2.42
N ASP A 115 -9.90 -5.35 -1.73
CA ASP A 115 -10.30 -5.45 -0.32
C ASP A 115 -9.04 -5.58 0.54
N ALA A 116 -8.73 -4.56 1.34
CA ALA A 116 -7.59 -4.53 2.24
C ALA A 116 -7.82 -5.30 3.55
N ASP A 117 -8.83 -6.20 3.59
CA ASP A 117 -9.08 -7.03 4.75
C ASP A 117 -8.25 -8.33 4.71
N PRO A 118 -7.35 -8.54 5.70
CA PRO A 118 -6.55 -9.75 5.79
C PRO A 118 -7.37 -11.04 5.82
N ALA A 119 -8.57 -11.01 6.43
CA ALA A 119 -9.43 -12.18 6.52
C ALA A 119 -9.99 -12.57 5.15
N SER A 120 -10.36 -11.59 4.34
CA SER A 120 -10.82 -11.82 2.97
C SER A 120 -9.71 -12.45 2.10
N LEU A 121 -8.46 -12.02 2.28
CA LEU A 121 -7.32 -12.60 1.59
C LEU A 121 -7.00 -14.01 2.11
N ALA A 122 -7.00 -14.22 3.43
CA ALA A 122 -6.70 -15.49 4.07
C ALA A 122 -7.59 -16.64 3.58
N ASN A 123 -8.86 -16.34 3.35
CA ASN A 123 -9.86 -17.30 2.87
C ASN A 123 -9.81 -17.57 1.34
N ARG A 124 -8.85 -17.00 0.60
CA ARG A 124 -8.77 -17.23 -0.84
C ARG A 124 -8.22 -18.62 -1.16
N PRO A 125 -8.86 -19.31 -2.13
CA PRO A 125 -8.40 -20.62 -2.56
C PRO A 125 -7.16 -20.54 -3.44
N ILE A 126 -6.23 -21.45 -3.19
CA ILE A 126 -5.08 -21.75 -4.03
C ILE A 126 -5.34 -23.09 -4.68
N ILE A 127 -5.29 -23.16 -6.00
CA ILE A 127 -5.46 -24.43 -6.72
C ILE A 127 -4.09 -25.07 -6.88
N GLY A 128 -3.88 -26.17 -6.16
CA GLY A 128 -2.66 -26.97 -6.23
C GLY A 128 -2.89 -28.35 -6.88
N SER A 129 -1.84 -29.11 -7.08
CA SER A 129 -1.91 -30.47 -7.59
C SER A 129 -2.63 -31.47 -6.65
N GLY A 130 -2.77 -31.12 -5.37
CA GLY A 130 -3.46 -31.90 -4.33
C GLY A 130 -4.90 -31.48 -4.07
N GLY A 131 -5.42 -30.49 -4.77
CA GLY A 131 -6.75 -29.92 -4.57
C GLY A 131 -6.74 -28.44 -4.26
N GLU A 132 -7.88 -27.95 -3.77
CA GLU A 132 -8.08 -26.57 -3.32
C GLU A 132 -7.67 -26.44 -1.86
N VAL A 133 -6.88 -25.43 -1.55
CA VAL A 133 -6.35 -25.11 -0.20
C VAL A 133 -6.49 -23.60 -0.01
N THR A 134 -6.83 -23.14 1.19
CA THR A 134 -6.91 -21.69 1.46
C THR A 134 -5.55 -21.12 1.86
N ILE A 135 -5.37 -19.80 1.67
CA ILE A 135 -4.10 -19.13 2.02
C ILE A 135 -3.76 -19.30 3.50
N ASP A 136 -4.75 -19.26 4.42
CA ASP A 136 -4.53 -19.42 5.87
C ASP A 136 -4.06 -20.82 6.28
N GLU A 137 -4.30 -21.85 5.46
CA GLU A 137 -3.77 -23.18 5.71
C GLU A 137 -2.26 -23.24 5.50
N VAL A 138 -1.68 -22.39 4.65
CA VAL A 138 -0.25 -22.41 4.26
C VAL A 138 0.52 -21.15 4.62
N ALA A 139 -0.17 -20.09 5.06
CA ALA A 139 0.44 -18.83 5.40
C ALA A 139 -0.32 -18.14 6.54
N SER A 140 0.35 -17.24 7.24
CA SER A 140 -0.32 -16.28 8.11
C SER A 140 -0.49 -14.95 7.39
N VAL A 141 -1.70 -14.38 7.42
CA VAL A 141 -2.03 -13.09 6.82
C VAL A 141 -2.30 -12.09 7.93
N THR A 142 -1.48 -11.05 8.01
CA THR A 142 -1.59 -10.04 9.06
C THR A 142 -1.47 -8.63 8.51
N ARG A 143 -2.10 -7.67 9.18
CA ARG A 143 -1.80 -6.26 8.93
C ARG A 143 -0.46 -5.92 9.54
N ALA A 144 0.39 -5.30 8.76
CA ALA A 144 1.70 -4.83 9.16
C ALA A 144 1.90 -3.37 8.72
N ARG A 145 3.06 -2.87 8.96
CA ARG A 145 3.53 -1.58 8.47
C ARG A 145 4.75 -1.81 7.60
N GLU A 146 4.87 -1.01 6.57
CA GLU A 146 6.07 -0.96 5.76
C GLU A 146 7.32 -0.95 6.64
N LYS A 147 8.35 -1.66 6.23
CA LYS A 147 9.62 -1.67 6.94
C LYS A 147 10.20 -0.26 6.94
N ALA A 148 10.45 0.28 8.14
CA ALA A 148 11.02 1.61 8.25
C ALA A 148 12.46 1.63 7.74
N ASP A 149 12.72 2.37 6.69
CA ASP A 149 14.07 2.67 6.21
C ASP A 149 14.72 3.77 7.05
N MET A 150 13.91 4.71 7.54
CA MET A 150 14.32 5.77 8.44
C MET A 150 13.41 5.88 9.65
N MET A 151 14.01 6.11 10.82
CA MET A 151 13.28 6.40 12.05
C MET A 151 13.46 7.87 12.41
N THR A 152 12.37 8.62 12.45
CA THR A 152 12.39 10.02 12.84
C THR A 152 12.01 10.20 14.31
N ARG A 153 12.73 11.08 14.98
CA ARG A 153 12.47 11.42 16.38
C ARG A 153 12.59 12.94 16.57
N TYR A 154 11.72 13.48 17.38
CA TYR A 154 11.79 14.85 17.86
C TYR A 154 11.82 14.84 19.40
N ASP A 155 12.82 15.42 19.98
CA ASP A 155 13.04 15.41 21.45
C ASP A 155 12.95 13.99 22.05
N GLY A 156 13.61 13.03 21.38
CA GLY A 156 13.65 11.62 21.78
C GLY A 156 12.35 10.83 21.56
N LYS A 157 11.26 11.48 21.19
CA LYS A 157 9.96 10.84 20.92
C LYS A 157 9.81 10.55 19.43
N PRO A 158 9.15 9.44 19.06
CA PRO A 158 8.82 9.17 17.67
C PRO A 158 8.04 10.33 17.05
N ALA A 159 8.36 10.65 15.80
CA ALA A 159 7.74 11.77 15.10
C ALA A 159 7.58 11.46 13.61
N VAL A 160 6.59 12.10 12.98
CA VAL A 160 6.47 12.23 11.53
C VAL A 160 6.87 13.66 11.17
N LEU A 161 7.78 13.79 10.22
CA LEU A 161 8.26 15.09 9.74
C LEU A 161 7.68 15.39 8.37
N PHE A 162 7.23 16.62 8.19
CA PHE A 162 6.76 17.16 6.92
C PHE A 162 7.68 18.30 6.51
N ALA A 163 8.23 18.23 5.32
CA ALA A 163 8.94 19.32 4.67
C ALA A 163 8.03 19.91 3.59
N VAL A 164 7.62 21.16 3.77
CA VAL A 164 6.70 21.87 2.88
C VAL A 164 7.50 22.78 1.96
N PHE A 165 7.32 22.63 0.67
CA PHE A 165 7.98 23.40 -0.38
C PHE A 165 6.99 24.33 -1.08
N LYS A 166 7.50 25.47 -1.54
CA LYS A 166 6.68 26.50 -2.18
C LYS A 166 7.08 26.67 -3.65
#